data_597fce9d5a9715a20253b3cbf58a6002
#
_entry.id   597fce9d5a9715a20253b3cbf58a6002
#
_cell.length_a   1.000
_cell.length_b   1.000
_cell.length_c   1.000
_cell.angle_alpha   90.00
_cell.angle_beta   90.00
_cell.angle_gamma   90.00
#
_symmetry.space_group_name_H-M   'P 1'
#
loop_
_entity.id
_entity.type
_entity.pdbx_description
1 polymer ?
#
loop_
_entity_poly.entity_id
_entity_poly.type
_entity_poly.pdbx_seq_one_letter_code
_entity_poly.pdbx_strand_id
1 'polypeptide(L)'
;MIQNWKRWGAIVLFFPLALLSLELILRASNPPALRYYRDVKLLHAYHPEYGVTLEPNESLFVRHYADLWQGQFTTNSLGLRGREEPISGKPKLICLGDSLVMGFGVSDEDTFCSKLGSYEENGISFQSLNLGVDAYGSLGSYKRLKDMSTKIDNIKTVLFFISPNDFTMPEELRAQGILPDDENDAIHENDPIWKKNFRLQFELTRISYLLQALKLAYEQTKVKLAQTKYLVKTDTLLLSTSPFVYLRETFILPIKQQKCAENKDFVCPAPLQNLNVICSDTPVDPNSLEPLPETTTRAYDLMIALSKEKGYKFVPVILPMQIEEVYCRQMGKYNTLGGYAIRAKKYLDSKGIQTLDILPYTDKMCGREFTLRGQTKKAGIQDYYIPGDGHLTKLGNLWAAESIKEALKEIK
;
A
#
# COMPACT_ATOMS: atom_id res chain seq x y z
N MET A 1 59.69 8.28 -6.04
CA MET A 1 58.58 7.56 -6.69
C MET A 1 58.06 6.39 -5.84
N ILE A 2 58.90 5.58 -5.22
CA ILE A 2 58.53 4.39 -4.43
C ILE A 2 57.69 4.72 -3.16
N GLN A 3 57.91 5.87 -2.53
CA GLN A 3 57.22 6.26 -1.31
C GLN A 3 55.75 6.67 -1.56
N ASN A 4 55.41 7.15 -2.75
CA ASN A 4 54.01 7.43 -3.13
C ASN A 4 53.22 6.16 -3.39
N TRP A 5 53.81 5.12 -3.91
CA TRP A 5 53.15 3.84 -4.19
C TRP A 5 52.68 3.13 -2.90
N LYS A 6 53.50 3.18 -1.82
CA LYS A 6 53.09 2.64 -0.52
C LYS A 6 51.91 3.41 0.10
N ARG A 7 51.89 4.73 -0.07
CA ARG A 7 50.77 5.57 0.39
C ARG A 7 49.48 5.29 -0.40
N TRP A 8 49.57 5.18 -1.72
CA TRP A 8 48.42 4.81 -2.55
C TRP A 8 47.95 3.38 -2.27
N GLY A 9 48.82 2.43 -2.07
CA GLY A 9 48.50 1.07 -1.67
C GLY A 9 47.79 1.01 -0.31
N ALA A 10 48.22 1.83 0.66
CA ALA A 10 47.57 1.92 1.96
C ALA A 10 46.15 2.53 1.86
N ILE A 11 45.95 3.54 1.03
CA ILE A 11 44.59 4.15 0.81
C ILE A 11 43.67 3.16 0.11
N VAL A 12 44.18 2.45 -0.91
CA VAL A 12 43.41 1.44 -1.67
C VAL A 12 42.96 0.27 -0.79
N LEU A 13 43.77 -0.13 0.20
CA LEU A 13 43.40 -1.18 1.15
C LEU A 13 42.52 -0.66 2.30
N PHE A 14 42.80 0.55 2.79
CA PHE A 14 42.08 1.12 3.93
C PHE A 14 40.59 1.36 3.61
N PHE A 15 40.29 1.87 2.43
CA PHE A 15 38.92 2.22 2.06
C PHE A 15 37.95 1.01 2.02
N PRO A 16 38.27 -0.11 1.34
CA PRO A 16 37.46 -1.33 1.38
C PRO A 16 37.33 -1.92 2.80
N LEU A 17 38.42 -1.91 3.59
CA LEU A 17 38.39 -2.41 4.97
C LEU A 17 37.50 -1.54 5.86
N ALA A 18 37.51 -0.23 5.68
CA ALA A 18 36.62 0.69 6.41
C ALA A 18 35.15 0.46 6.03
N LEU A 19 34.84 0.28 4.75
CA LEU A 19 33.47 -0.03 4.30
C LEU A 19 33.01 -1.39 4.83
N LEU A 20 33.86 -2.42 4.79
CA LEU A 20 33.56 -3.73 5.35
C LEU A 20 33.32 -3.66 6.85
N SER A 21 34.17 -2.91 7.59
CA SER A 21 34.00 -2.72 9.02
C SER A 21 32.68 -2.03 9.34
N LEU A 22 32.30 -1.01 8.57
CA LEU A 22 31.03 -0.31 8.73
C LEU A 22 29.84 -1.23 8.43
N GLU A 23 29.90 -2.03 7.37
CA GLU A 23 28.90 -3.06 7.07
C GLU A 23 28.73 -4.03 8.25
N LEU A 24 29.83 -4.54 8.81
CA LEU A 24 29.81 -5.47 9.94
C LEU A 24 29.24 -4.82 11.22
N ILE A 25 29.61 -3.57 11.49
CA ILE A 25 29.07 -2.81 12.63
C ILE A 25 27.57 -2.62 12.47
N LEU A 26 27.09 -2.24 11.28
CA LEU A 26 25.66 -2.07 11.02
C LEU A 26 24.89 -3.39 11.16
N ARG A 27 25.47 -4.51 10.70
CA ARG A 27 24.88 -5.84 10.90
C ARG A 27 24.82 -6.25 12.37
N ALA A 28 25.88 -6.03 13.12
CA ALA A 28 25.97 -6.38 14.53
C ALA A 28 25.02 -5.52 15.39
N SER A 29 24.95 -4.21 15.12
CA SER A 29 24.07 -3.28 15.85
C SER A 29 22.60 -3.41 15.45
N ASN A 30 22.32 -3.88 14.24
CA ASN A 30 20.99 -4.12 13.67
C ASN A 30 19.96 -3.04 14.01
N PRO A 31 20.18 -1.76 13.62
CA PRO A 31 19.31 -0.65 14.00
C PRO A 31 17.85 -0.92 13.60
N PRO A 32 16.84 -0.61 14.43
CA PRO A 32 15.44 -0.95 14.17
C PRO A 32 14.92 -0.48 12.80
N ALA A 33 15.22 0.76 12.41
CA ALA A 33 14.82 1.29 11.12
C ALA A 33 15.46 0.53 9.95
N LEU A 34 16.78 0.27 10.05
CA LEU A 34 17.51 -0.44 9.00
C LEU A 34 17.02 -1.88 8.87
N ARG A 35 16.77 -2.55 9.99
CA ARG A 35 16.17 -3.89 10.02
C ARG A 35 14.81 -3.92 9.35
N TYR A 36 13.92 -2.99 9.73
CA TYR A 36 12.58 -2.88 9.15
C TYR A 36 12.61 -2.75 7.62
N TYR A 37 13.34 -1.77 7.10
CA TYR A 37 13.40 -1.56 5.65
C TYR A 37 14.09 -2.70 4.91
N ARG A 38 15.04 -3.38 5.53
CA ARG A 38 15.63 -4.60 4.98
C ARG A 38 14.62 -5.74 4.93
N ASP A 39 13.91 -5.99 6.03
CA ASP A 39 12.94 -7.10 6.13
C ASP A 39 11.80 -6.89 5.12
N VAL A 40 11.28 -5.66 5.01
CA VAL A 40 10.32 -5.31 3.96
C VAL A 40 10.91 -5.58 2.57
N LYS A 41 12.17 -5.25 2.33
CA LYS A 41 12.80 -5.46 1.04
C LYS A 41 13.06 -6.93 0.72
N LEU A 42 13.34 -7.76 1.73
CA LEU A 42 13.48 -9.21 1.56
C LEU A 42 12.16 -9.88 1.13
N LEU A 43 11.04 -9.29 1.52
CA LEU A 43 9.72 -9.72 1.08
C LEU A 43 9.49 -9.54 -0.43
N HIS A 44 10.27 -8.67 -1.09
CA HIS A 44 10.10 -8.31 -2.48
C HIS A 44 11.16 -8.93 -3.39
N ALA A 45 10.79 -9.22 -4.63
CA ALA A 45 11.65 -9.64 -5.72
C ALA A 45 11.57 -8.67 -6.89
N TYR A 46 12.63 -8.61 -7.70
CA TYR A 46 12.57 -7.93 -8.98
C TYR A 46 11.88 -8.81 -10.01
N HIS A 47 10.93 -8.23 -10.75
CA HIS A 47 10.27 -8.88 -11.89
C HIS A 47 10.47 -8.06 -13.16
N PRO A 48 10.88 -8.69 -14.30
CA PRO A 48 11.20 -7.94 -15.52
C PRO A 48 10.02 -7.22 -16.14
N GLU A 49 8.80 -7.75 -16.00
CA GLU A 49 7.61 -7.18 -16.65
C GLU A 49 6.88 -6.15 -15.80
N TYR A 50 6.83 -6.32 -14.48
CA TYR A 50 6.09 -5.42 -13.58
C TYR A 50 6.92 -4.82 -12.45
N GLY A 51 8.25 -4.88 -12.59
CA GLY A 51 9.21 -4.18 -11.75
C GLY A 51 9.46 -4.88 -10.40
N VAL A 52 8.59 -4.72 -9.43
CA VAL A 52 8.71 -5.34 -8.11
C VAL A 52 7.51 -6.25 -7.88
N THR A 53 7.74 -7.41 -7.29
CA THR A 53 6.71 -8.36 -6.85
C THR A 53 7.08 -8.90 -5.48
N LEU A 54 6.28 -9.80 -4.91
CA LEU A 54 6.67 -10.52 -3.70
C LEU A 54 7.58 -11.69 -4.04
N GLU A 55 8.58 -11.93 -3.17
CA GLU A 55 9.49 -13.07 -3.27
C GLU A 55 8.71 -14.37 -3.03
N PRO A 56 8.80 -15.38 -3.92
CA PRO A 56 8.15 -16.67 -3.71
C PRO A 56 8.71 -17.43 -2.49
N ASN A 57 7.83 -18.16 -1.79
CA ASN A 57 8.18 -19.02 -0.65
C ASN A 57 8.89 -18.30 0.49
N GLU A 58 8.64 -17.02 0.66
CA GLU A 58 9.24 -16.23 1.72
C GLU A 58 8.43 -16.36 3.03
N SER A 59 9.11 -16.21 4.17
CA SER A 59 8.48 -16.22 5.49
C SER A 59 9.24 -15.31 6.44
N LEU A 60 8.71 -14.11 6.65
CA LEU A 60 9.35 -13.06 7.44
C LEU A 60 8.42 -12.53 8.52
N PHE A 61 8.97 -12.35 9.73
CA PHE A 61 8.30 -11.58 10.77
C PHE A 61 8.80 -10.15 10.72
N VAL A 62 7.93 -9.24 10.26
CA VAL A 62 8.25 -7.83 10.11
C VAL A 62 7.72 -7.05 11.30
N ARG A 63 8.57 -6.21 11.88
CA ARG A 63 8.22 -5.28 12.96
C ARG A 63 8.53 -3.86 12.53
N HIS A 64 7.54 -2.98 12.60
CA HIS A 64 7.72 -1.57 12.28
C HIS A 64 8.74 -0.92 13.23
N TYR A 65 9.61 -0.07 12.72
CA TYR A 65 10.71 0.54 13.49
C TYR A 65 10.25 1.42 14.66
N ALA A 66 9.03 1.96 14.59
CA ALA A 66 8.40 2.74 15.66
C ALA A 66 7.34 1.93 16.43
N ASP A 67 7.36 0.60 16.34
CA ASP A 67 6.45 -0.32 17.04
C ASP A 67 4.95 -0.06 16.77
N LEU A 68 4.60 0.54 15.62
CA LEU A 68 3.22 0.80 15.25
C LEU A 68 2.47 -0.50 14.94
N TRP A 69 3.16 -1.49 14.36
CA TRP A 69 2.61 -2.79 14.00
C TRP A 69 3.71 -3.85 13.91
N GLN A 70 3.29 -5.08 13.88
CA GLN A 70 4.11 -6.24 13.58
C GLN A 70 3.24 -7.34 12.99
N GLY A 71 3.82 -8.18 12.15
CA GLY A 71 3.07 -9.26 11.51
C GLY A 71 3.95 -10.31 10.85
N GLN A 72 3.38 -11.51 10.72
CA GLN A 72 3.98 -12.58 9.93
C GLN A 72 3.59 -12.38 8.46
N PHE A 73 4.59 -12.29 7.61
CA PHE A 73 4.43 -12.17 6.17
C PHE A 73 4.94 -13.45 5.50
N THR A 74 4.06 -14.17 4.84
CA THR A 74 4.45 -15.33 4.05
C THR A 74 3.97 -15.17 2.62
N THR A 75 4.62 -15.87 1.71
CA THR A 75 4.22 -15.99 0.33
C THR A 75 4.25 -17.44 -0.11
N ASN A 76 3.40 -17.80 -1.05
CA ASN A 76 3.38 -19.14 -1.64
C ASN A 76 4.37 -19.25 -2.82
N SER A 77 4.35 -20.39 -3.52
CA SER A 77 5.23 -20.67 -4.66
C SER A 77 5.09 -19.69 -5.83
N LEU A 78 3.94 -19.02 -5.96
CA LEU A 78 3.68 -18.01 -6.98
C LEU A 78 3.98 -16.57 -6.51
N GLY A 79 4.50 -16.41 -5.28
CA GLY A 79 4.69 -15.10 -4.68
C GLY A 79 3.39 -14.38 -4.34
N LEU A 80 2.30 -15.09 -4.08
CA LEU A 80 1.06 -14.53 -3.56
C LEU A 80 1.17 -14.39 -2.04
N ARG A 81 0.55 -13.36 -1.48
CA ARG A 81 0.50 -13.18 -0.04
C ARG A 81 -0.27 -14.31 0.65
N GLY A 82 0.36 -14.97 1.64
CA GLY A 82 -0.17 -16.15 2.32
C GLY A 82 0.50 -17.44 1.85
N ARG A 83 0.42 -18.51 2.66
CA ARG A 83 1.06 -19.81 2.38
C ARG A 83 0.22 -20.71 1.48
N GLU A 84 -1.06 -20.39 1.32
CA GLU A 84 -1.98 -21.28 0.63
C GLU A 84 -1.68 -21.30 -0.88
N GLU A 85 -1.45 -22.49 -1.40
CA GLU A 85 -1.32 -22.71 -2.84
C GLU A 85 -2.71 -22.72 -3.51
N PRO A 86 -2.82 -22.30 -4.78
CA PRO A 86 -4.07 -22.42 -5.52
C PRO A 86 -4.50 -23.88 -5.63
N ILE A 87 -5.68 -24.21 -5.10
CA ILE A 87 -6.26 -25.56 -5.17
C ILE A 87 -6.85 -25.76 -6.55
N SER A 88 -6.33 -26.71 -7.33
CA SER A 88 -6.82 -26.97 -8.69
C SER A 88 -8.31 -27.28 -8.73
N GLY A 89 -9.01 -26.69 -9.69
CA GLY A 89 -10.46 -26.87 -9.90
C GLY A 89 -11.35 -26.09 -8.90
N LYS A 90 -10.85 -25.68 -7.75
CA LYS A 90 -11.65 -24.88 -6.80
C LYS A 90 -11.89 -23.49 -7.36
N PRO A 91 -13.11 -22.91 -7.26
CA PRO A 91 -13.38 -21.54 -7.68
C PRO A 91 -12.52 -20.53 -6.88
N LYS A 92 -11.90 -19.55 -7.59
CA LYS A 92 -11.05 -18.53 -6.98
C LYS A 92 -11.72 -17.18 -6.97
N LEU A 93 -11.55 -16.50 -5.84
CA LEU A 93 -11.76 -15.07 -5.66
C LEU A 93 -10.39 -14.40 -5.51
N ILE A 94 -10.06 -13.52 -6.44
CA ILE A 94 -8.78 -12.81 -6.44
C ILE A 94 -8.94 -11.45 -5.79
N CYS A 95 -8.08 -11.12 -4.83
CA CYS A 95 -7.91 -9.75 -4.33
C CYS A 95 -6.71 -9.12 -5.06
N LEU A 96 -6.94 -8.03 -5.78
CA LEU A 96 -5.95 -7.38 -6.62
C LEU A 96 -5.82 -5.89 -6.23
N GLY A 97 -4.60 -5.42 -6.04
CA GLY A 97 -4.32 -4.02 -5.70
C GLY A 97 -2.95 -3.83 -5.07
N ASP A 98 -2.83 -2.82 -4.26
CA ASP A 98 -1.59 -2.34 -3.65
C ASP A 98 -1.30 -2.92 -2.25
N SER A 99 -0.56 -2.16 -1.44
CA SER A 99 -0.18 -2.51 -0.08
C SER A 99 -1.37 -2.73 0.87
N LEU A 100 -2.51 -2.09 0.64
CA LEU A 100 -3.73 -2.35 1.42
C LEU A 100 -4.26 -3.76 1.18
N VAL A 101 -4.29 -4.19 -0.08
CA VAL A 101 -4.69 -5.54 -0.47
C VAL A 101 -3.68 -6.55 0.02
N MET A 102 -2.39 -6.26 -0.13
CA MET A 102 -1.32 -7.09 0.42
C MET A 102 -1.50 -7.28 1.93
N GLY A 103 -2.14 -6.35 2.62
CA GLY A 103 -2.32 -6.37 4.07
C GLY A 103 -1.04 -5.94 4.79
N PHE A 104 -0.42 -4.86 4.29
CA PHE A 104 0.75 -4.28 4.95
C PHE A 104 0.38 -3.85 6.38
N GLY A 105 1.18 -4.30 7.35
CA GLY A 105 0.94 -3.98 8.76
C GLY A 105 0.21 -5.05 9.59
N VAL A 106 -0.26 -6.14 8.98
CA VAL A 106 -0.92 -7.26 9.68
C VAL A 106 -0.36 -8.62 9.25
N SER A 107 -0.59 -9.66 10.06
CA SER A 107 -0.25 -11.04 9.71
C SER A 107 -1.15 -11.58 8.59
N ASP A 108 -0.72 -12.66 7.95
CA ASP A 108 -1.42 -13.27 6.80
C ASP A 108 -2.90 -13.56 7.08
N GLU A 109 -3.20 -14.18 8.22
CA GLU A 109 -4.56 -14.55 8.64
C GLU A 109 -5.43 -13.35 8.98
N ASP A 110 -4.82 -12.18 9.19
CA ASP A 110 -5.51 -10.94 9.54
C ASP A 110 -5.80 -10.04 8.34
N THR A 111 -5.30 -10.36 7.15
CA THR A 111 -5.64 -9.63 5.93
C THR A 111 -7.11 -9.80 5.57
N PHE A 112 -7.77 -8.77 5.06
CA PHE A 112 -9.16 -8.88 4.64
C PHE A 112 -9.34 -9.94 3.52
N CYS A 113 -8.35 -10.09 2.64
CA CYS A 113 -8.39 -11.10 1.60
C CYS A 113 -8.40 -12.52 2.18
N SER A 114 -7.56 -12.82 3.18
CA SER A 114 -7.60 -14.10 3.89
C SER A 114 -8.97 -14.35 4.54
N LYS A 115 -9.54 -13.30 5.15
CA LYS A 115 -10.88 -13.39 5.78
C LYS A 115 -12.01 -13.58 4.76
N LEU A 116 -11.83 -13.21 3.50
CA LEU A 116 -12.74 -13.53 2.40
C LEU A 116 -12.70 -15.00 1.99
N GLY A 117 -11.70 -15.77 2.43
CA GLY A 117 -11.62 -17.22 2.18
C GLY A 117 -12.81 -18.06 2.66
N SER A 118 -13.67 -17.49 3.51
CA SER A 118 -14.97 -18.07 3.89
C SER A 118 -16.15 -17.54 3.08
N TYR A 119 -15.90 -16.84 1.96
CA TYR A 119 -16.97 -16.35 1.09
C TYR A 119 -17.61 -17.50 0.32
N GLU A 120 -18.93 -17.54 0.34
CA GLU A 120 -19.74 -18.48 -0.41
C GLU A 120 -20.78 -17.71 -1.23
N GLU A 121 -20.96 -18.12 -2.47
CA GLU A 121 -21.98 -17.60 -3.36
C GLU A 121 -22.77 -18.77 -3.96
N ASN A 122 -24.09 -18.76 -3.81
CA ASN A 122 -24.98 -19.81 -4.30
C ASN A 122 -24.57 -21.25 -3.86
N GLY A 123 -24.07 -21.40 -2.63
CA GLY A 123 -23.59 -22.67 -2.10
C GLY A 123 -22.20 -23.11 -2.61
N ILE A 124 -21.50 -22.24 -3.35
CA ILE A 124 -20.16 -22.50 -3.84
C ILE A 124 -19.15 -21.76 -2.93
N SER A 125 -18.26 -22.53 -2.31
CA SER A 125 -17.16 -21.98 -1.49
C SER A 125 -15.99 -21.60 -2.36
N PHE A 126 -15.52 -20.37 -2.21
CA PHE A 126 -14.38 -19.82 -2.95
C PHE A 126 -13.07 -19.98 -2.15
N GLN A 127 -11.97 -20.12 -2.88
CA GLN A 127 -10.64 -19.86 -2.34
C GLN A 127 -10.26 -18.43 -2.65
N SER A 128 -10.01 -17.60 -1.63
CA SER A 128 -9.45 -16.26 -1.84
C SER A 128 -7.94 -16.35 -2.02
N LEU A 129 -7.42 -15.61 -3.00
CA LEU A 129 -5.99 -15.48 -3.27
C LEU A 129 -5.61 -14.01 -3.32
N ASN A 130 -4.56 -13.65 -2.61
CA ASN A 130 -4.13 -12.28 -2.45
C ASN A 130 -2.98 -11.95 -3.41
N LEU A 131 -3.29 -11.16 -4.45
CA LEU A 131 -2.36 -10.67 -5.44
C LEU A 131 -1.84 -9.24 -5.14
N GLY A 132 -2.16 -8.67 -3.99
CA GLY A 132 -1.69 -7.35 -3.60
C GLY A 132 -0.17 -7.26 -3.51
N VAL A 133 0.38 -6.16 -3.98
CA VAL A 133 1.82 -5.84 -3.90
C VAL A 133 1.98 -4.38 -3.53
N ASP A 134 2.91 -4.12 -2.63
CA ASP A 134 3.23 -2.77 -2.16
C ASP A 134 3.50 -1.79 -3.32
N ALA A 135 2.94 -0.59 -3.18
CA ALA A 135 3.07 0.52 -4.12
C ALA A 135 2.57 0.27 -5.56
N TYR A 136 1.80 -0.79 -5.81
CA TYR A 136 1.21 -0.98 -7.13
C TYR A 136 0.12 0.06 -7.41
N GLY A 137 0.17 0.61 -8.63
CA GLY A 137 -0.97 1.26 -9.25
C GLY A 137 -1.71 0.29 -10.17
N SER A 138 -2.69 0.82 -10.91
CA SER A 138 -3.56 0.03 -11.79
C SER A 138 -2.81 -0.74 -12.88
N LEU A 139 -1.74 -0.16 -13.46
CA LEU A 139 -0.96 -0.83 -14.51
C LEU A 139 -0.15 -2.01 -13.96
N GLY A 140 0.49 -1.86 -12.79
CA GLY A 140 1.18 -2.95 -12.11
C GLY A 140 0.22 -4.08 -11.75
N SER A 141 -0.96 -3.73 -11.22
CA SER A 141 -2.04 -4.66 -10.91
C SER A 141 -2.51 -5.43 -12.15
N TYR A 142 -2.73 -4.74 -13.28
CA TYR A 142 -3.08 -5.38 -14.55
C TYR A 142 -2.03 -6.40 -15.00
N LYS A 143 -0.75 -6.00 -15.04
CA LYS A 143 0.34 -6.86 -15.51
C LYS A 143 0.44 -8.13 -14.64
N ARG A 144 0.35 -7.97 -13.32
CA ARG A 144 0.35 -9.10 -12.39
C ARG A 144 -0.86 -10.00 -12.59
N LEU A 145 -2.07 -9.43 -12.74
CA LEU A 145 -3.27 -10.20 -13.01
C LEU A 145 -3.16 -10.99 -14.32
N LYS A 146 -2.66 -10.38 -15.37
CA LYS A 146 -2.44 -11.01 -16.69
C LYS A 146 -1.52 -12.23 -16.56
N ASP A 147 -0.37 -12.09 -15.89
CA ASP A 147 0.57 -13.18 -15.66
C ASP A 147 -0.06 -14.28 -14.81
N MET A 148 -0.65 -13.93 -13.67
CA MET A 148 -1.26 -14.92 -12.76
C MET A 148 -2.47 -15.62 -13.37
N SER A 149 -3.21 -15.00 -14.29
CA SER A 149 -4.31 -15.63 -15.02
C SER A 149 -3.86 -16.77 -15.94
N THR A 150 -2.57 -16.92 -16.19
CA THR A 150 -2.00 -18.07 -16.92
C THR A 150 -1.59 -19.22 -16.01
N LYS A 151 -1.42 -18.94 -14.71
CA LYS A 151 -0.89 -19.86 -13.70
C LYS A 151 -1.96 -20.37 -12.73
N ILE A 152 -3.07 -19.63 -12.60
CA ILE A 152 -4.17 -19.92 -11.69
C ILE A 152 -5.39 -20.31 -12.51
N ASP A 153 -5.89 -21.50 -12.27
CA ASP A 153 -7.10 -22.00 -12.91
C ASP A 153 -8.39 -21.52 -12.20
N ASN A 154 -9.51 -21.64 -12.90
CA ASN A 154 -10.86 -21.45 -12.38
C ASN A 154 -11.07 -20.13 -11.58
N ILE A 155 -10.48 -19.04 -12.06
CA ILE A 155 -10.76 -17.69 -11.52
C ILE A 155 -12.22 -17.36 -11.87
N LYS A 156 -13.03 -17.00 -10.87
CA LYS A 156 -14.45 -16.62 -11.04
C LYS A 156 -14.68 -15.15 -10.80
N THR A 157 -13.98 -14.58 -9.83
CA THR A 157 -14.17 -13.18 -9.43
C THR A 157 -12.82 -12.54 -9.14
N VAL A 158 -12.61 -11.34 -9.67
CA VAL A 158 -11.47 -10.49 -9.37
C VAL A 158 -12.00 -9.23 -8.72
N LEU A 159 -11.66 -9.03 -7.45
CA LEU A 159 -11.89 -7.79 -6.71
C LEU A 159 -10.66 -6.89 -6.91
N PHE A 160 -10.82 -5.82 -7.66
CA PHE A 160 -9.76 -4.84 -7.87
C PHE A 160 -9.99 -3.63 -6.96
N PHE A 161 -9.07 -3.38 -6.05
CA PHE A 161 -9.18 -2.30 -5.07
C PHE A 161 -8.59 -1.01 -5.63
N ILE A 162 -9.47 -0.05 -5.87
CA ILE A 162 -9.11 1.28 -6.35
C ILE A 162 -8.38 2.03 -5.22
N SER A 163 -7.22 2.56 -5.53
CA SER A 163 -6.37 3.25 -4.55
C SER A 163 -5.85 4.59 -5.09
N PRO A 164 -5.39 5.51 -4.23
CA PRO A 164 -4.71 6.72 -4.65
C PRO A 164 -3.48 6.46 -5.52
N ASN A 165 -2.81 5.31 -5.37
CA ASN A 165 -1.65 4.92 -6.17
C ASN A 165 -1.98 4.80 -7.67
N ASP A 166 -3.26 4.52 -8.01
CA ASP A 166 -3.72 4.48 -9.39
C ASP A 166 -3.59 5.84 -10.12
N PHE A 167 -3.48 6.91 -9.34
CA PHE A 167 -3.45 8.29 -9.80
C PHE A 167 -2.09 8.95 -9.61
N THR A 168 -1.14 8.24 -9.04
CA THR A 168 0.23 8.73 -8.91
C THR A 168 0.79 8.89 -10.32
N MET A 169 1.42 10.04 -10.58
CA MET A 169 2.01 10.32 -11.89
C MET A 169 2.98 9.20 -12.25
N PRO A 170 2.83 8.60 -13.44
CA PRO A 170 3.72 7.52 -13.89
C PRO A 170 5.20 7.86 -13.72
N GLU A 171 5.56 9.12 -13.90
CA GLU A 171 6.93 9.62 -13.75
C GLU A 171 7.48 9.48 -12.33
N GLU A 172 6.65 9.65 -11.29
CA GLU A 172 7.09 9.45 -9.89
C GLU A 172 7.32 7.98 -9.59
N LEU A 173 6.44 7.12 -10.07
CA LEU A 173 6.58 5.67 -9.92
C LEU A 173 7.73 5.11 -10.76
N ARG A 174 7.96 5.69 -11.94
CA ARG A 174 9.13 5.43 -12.78
C ARG A 174 10.41 5.88 -12.09
N ALA A 175 10.40 7.08 -11.50
CA ALA A 175 11.54 7.60 -10.74
C ALA A 175 11.89 6.71 -9.53
N GLN A 176 10.92 5.97 -8.99
CA GLN A 176 11.11 5.00 -7.92
C GLN A 176 11.47 3.60 -8.44
N GLY A 177 11.46 3.39 -9.76
CA GLY A 177 11.71 2.07 -10.37
C GLY A 177 10.58 1.05 -10.11
N ILE A 178 9.40 1.51 -9.71
CA ILE A 178 8.27 0.65 -9.36
C ILE A 178 7.40 0.35 -10.57
N LEU A 179 7.32 1.30 -11.52
CA LEU A 179 6.58 1.11 -12.77
C LEU A 179 7.52 1.14 -13.96
N PRO A 180 7.33 0.20 -14.83
CA PRO A 180 7.82 0.23 -16.18
C PRO A 180 7.12 1.31 -17.02
N ASP A 181 7.83 1.84 -18.01
CA ASP A 181 7.39 3.00 -18.79
C ASP A 181 6.26 2.70 -19.77
N ASP A 182 6.07 1.43 -20.16
CA ASP A 182 5.16 1.07 -21.23
C ASP A 182 4.71 -0.39 -21.13
N GLU A 183 3.66 -0.77 -21.90
CA GLU A 183 3.26 -2.18 -22.04
C GLU A 183 4.41 -3.08 -22.50
N ASN A 184 5.33 -2.54 -23.26
CA ASN A 184 6.47 -3.26 -23.82
C ASN A 184 7.77 -3.13 -23.03
N ASP A 185 7.77 -2.53 -21.95
CA ASP A 185 8.73 -2.39 -20.86
C ASP A 185 10.17 -2.87 -21.03
N ALA A 186 10.64 -2.84 -22.24
CA ALA A 186 12.05 -2.97 -22.52
C ALA A 186 12.80 -1.76 -21.95
N ILE A 187 13.93 -2.01 -21.30
CA ILE A 187 14.90 -0.96 -21.00
C ILE A 187 15.37 -0.39 -22.34
N HIS A 188 15.02 0.86 -22.60
CA HIS A 188 15.44 1.54 -23.83
C HIS A 188 16.85 2.09 -23.71
N GLU A 189 17.53 2.21 -24.83
CA GLU A 189 18.91 2.72 -24.88
C GLU A 189 19.07 4.12 -24.28
N ASN A 190 18.02 4.94 -24.39
CA ASN A 190 17.94 6.31 -23.86
C ASN A 190 17.47 6.39 -22.39
N ASP A 191 17.16 5.26 -21.76
CA ASP A 191 16.75 5.28 -20.38
C ASP A 191 17.86 5.78 -19.43
N PRO A 192 17.51 6.52 -18.37
CA PRO A 192 18.46 6.96 -17.38
C PRO A 192 19.29 5.79 -16.81
N ILE A 193 20.55 6.02 -16.53
CA ILE A 193 21.46 4.98 -16.00
C ILE A 193 20.90 4.33 -14.73
N TRP A 194 20.21 5.09 -13.88
CA TRP A 194 19.58 4.57 -12.66
C TRP A 194 18.48 3.55 -12.97
N LYS A 195 17.71 3.72 -14.04
CA LYS A 195 16.69 2.76 -14.46
C LYS A 195 17.33 1.48 -15.00
N LYS A 196 18.36 1.62 -15.84
CA LYS A 196 19.14 0.48 -16.35
C LYS A 196 19.77 -0.34 -15.23
N ASN A 197 20.13 0.33 -14.13
CA ASN A 197 20.76 -0.30 -12.98
C ASN A 197 19.78 -0.60 -11.82
N PHE A 198 18.47 -0.41 -12.03
CA PHE A 198 17.48 -0.61 -10.97
C PHE A 198 17.55 -2.00 -10.35
N ARG A 199 17.62 -3.05 -11.18
CA ARG A 199 17.78 -4.42 -10.71
C ARG A 199 19.03 -4.59 -9.83
N LEU A 200 20.16 -4.08 -10.31
CA LEU A 200 21.41 -4.14 -9.55
C LEU A 200 21.31 -3.39 -8.22
N GLN A 201 20.76 -2.19 -8.24
CA GLN A 201 20.52 -1.40 -7.04
C GLN A 201 19.57 -2.11 -6.07
N PHE A 202 18.50 -2.69 -6.59
CA PHE A 202 17.53 -3.45 -5.82
C PHE A 202 18.20 -4.60 -5.08
N GLU A 203 18.96 -5.46 -5.80
CA GLU A 203 19.63 -6.62 -5.23
C GLU A 203 20.75 -6.21 -4.25
N LEU A 204 21.59 -5.22 -4.59
CA LEU A 204 22.65 -4.75 -3.72
C LEU A 204 22.12 -4.18 -2.40
N THR A 205 21.07 -3.38 -2.43
CA THR A 205 20.46 -2.83 -1.22
C THR A 205 19.65 -3.86 -0.41
N ARG A 206 19.28 -4.98 -1.02
CA ARG A 206 18.68 -6.13 -0.36
C ARG A 206 19.70 -6.88 0.52
N ILE A 207 20.95 -6.95 0.08
CA ILE A 207 22.01 -7.72 0.74
C ILE A 207 22.82 -6.86 1.73
N SER A 208 23.16 -5.62 1.37
CA SER A 208 24.08 -4.76 2.12
C SER A 208 23.34 -3.78 3.04
N TYR A 209 23.65 -3.84 4.33
CA TYR A 209 23.17 -2.88 5.34
C TYR A 209 23.68 -1.47 5.08
N LEU A 210 24.95 -1.36 4.66
CA LEU A 210 25.55 -0.07 4.34
C LEU A 210 24.86 0.61 3.16
N LEU A 211 24.66 -0.13 2.06
CA LEU A 211 23.97 0.44 0.89
C LEU A 211 22.52 0.79 1.19
N GLN A 212 21.84 -0.02 1.98
CA GLN A 212 20.49 0.29 2.45
C GLN A 212 20.48 1.55 3.34
N ALA A 213 21.44 1.70 4.24
CA ALA A 213 21.57 2.89 5.09
C ALA A 213 21.84 4.16 4.25
N LEU A 214 22.72 4.07 3.26
CA LEU A 214 23.02 5.17 2.34
C LEU A 214 21.80 5.54 1.50
N LYS A 215 21.05 4.55 1.01
CA LYS A 215 19.79 4.77 0.29
C LYS A 215 18.78 5.51 1.17
N LEU A 216 18.53 5.03 2.39
CA LEU A 216 17.60 5.67 3.33
C LEU A 216 18.02 7.11 3.66
N ALA A 217 19.32 7.36 3.89
CA ALA A 217 19.83 8.70 4.14
C ALA A 217 19.61 9.62 2.93
N TYR A 218 19.83 9.11 1.71
CA TYR A 218 19.57 9.85 0.47
C TYR A 218 18.09 10.21 0.31
N GLU A 219 17.20 9.23 0.47
CA GLU A 219 15.74 9.44 0.35
C GLU A 219 15.23 10.42 1.39
N GLN A 220 15.63 10.29 2.65
CA GLN A 220 15.27 11.23 3.70
C GLN A 220 15.79 12.67 3.41
N THR A 221 17.00 12.78 2.88
CA THR A 221 17.56 14.08 2.51
C THR A 221 16.78 14.70 1.35
N LYS A 222 16.41 13.90 0.34
CA LYS A 222 15.60 14.33 -0.80
C LYS A 222 14.23 14.84 -0.34
N VAL A 223 13.55 14.12 0.54
CA VAL A 223 12.25 14.52 1.12
C VAL A 223 12.39 15.83 1.90
N LYS A 224 13.41 15.96 2.75
CA LYS A 224 13.65 17.19 3.50
C LYS A 224 13.91 18.40 2.58
N LEU A 225 14.71 18.21 1.52
CA LEU A 225 14.98 19.25 0.54
C LEU A 225 13.72 19.64 -0.25
N ALA A 226 12.88 18.67 -0.62
CA ALA A 226 11.61 18.95 -1.28
C ALA A 226 10.64 19.70 -0.36
N GLN A 227 10.52 19.29 0.90
CA GLN A 227 9.73 19.98 1.92
C GLN A 227 10.24 21.41 2.16
N THR A 228 11.54 21.61 2.24
CA THR A 228 12.14 22.96 2.38
C THR A 228 11.80 23.85 1.19
N LYS A 229 11.86 23.32 -0.04
CA LYS A 229 11.46 24.06 -1.24
C LYS A 229 9.97 24.42 -1.25
N TYR A 230 9.13 23.53 -0.77
CA TYR A 230 7.69 23.75 -0.65
C TYR A 230 7.39 24.81 0.42
N LEU A 231 8.04 24.73 1.59
CA LEU A 231 7.90 25.69 2.70
C LEU A 231 8.38 27.11 2.33
N VAL A 232 9.41 27.22 1.51
CA VAL A 232 9.89 28.52 0.99
C VAL A 232 8.92 29.14 -0.02
N LYS A 233 8.08 28.32 -0.67
CA LYS A 233 7.11 28.77 -1.68
C LYS A 233 5.74 29.13 -1.10
N THR A 234 5.38 28.59 0.05
CA THR A 234 4.10 28.82 0.75
C THR A 234 4.35 29.55 2.06
N ASP A 235 4.47 30.89 1.98
CA ASP A 235 4.43 31.88 3.06
C ASP A 235 4.63 31.43 4.53
N THR A 236 5.63 32.04 5.11
CA THR A 236 5.89 32.51 6.50
C THR A 236 5.09 31.99 7.69
N LEU A 237 3.93 31.38 7.54
CA LEU A 237 3.10 30.90 8.67
C LEU A 237 3.51 29.52 9.18
N LEU A 238 4.21 28.72 8.40
CA LEU A 238 4.66 27.35 8.76
C LEU A 238 6.09 27.29 9.32
N LEU A 239 6.80 28.41 9.34
CA LEU A 239 8.17 28.51 9.87
C LEU A 239 8.27 28.39 11.40
N SER A 240 7.14 28.40 12.13
CA SER A 240 7.12 28.26 13.59
C SER A 240 7.12 26.82 14.09
N THR A 241 6.85 25.84 13.24
CA THR A 241 6.91 24.43 13.61
C THR A 241 8.24 23.82 13.20
N SER A 242 9.10 23.61 14.18
CA SER A 242 10.35 22.85 13.99
C SER A 242 10.04 21.53 13.26
N PRO A 243 10.83 21.12 12.23
CA PRO A 243 10.72 19.81 11.60
C PRO A 243 10.73 18.65 12.60
N PHE A 244 11.35 18.85 13.76
CA PHE A 244 11.32 17.91 14.90
C PHE A 244 9.95 17.83 15.58
N VAL A 245 9.20 18.93 15.65
CA VAL A 245 7.83 18.95 16.20
C VAL A 245 6.90 18.23 15.24
N TYR A 246 7.01 18.48 13.94
CA TYR A 246 6.23 17.80 12.91
C TYR A 246 6.49 16.26 12.91
N LEU A 247 7.76 15.85 12.95
CA LEU A 247 8.13 14.44 13.07
C LEU A 247 7.65 13.82 14.39
N ARG A 248 7.73 14.55 15.51
CA ARG A 248 7.26 14.11 16.81
C ARG A 248 5.74 14.00 16.85
N GLU A 249 5.03 14.97 16.29
CA GLU A 249 3.56 14.99 16.29
C GLU A 249 2.97 14.01 15.29
N THR A 250 3.61 13.84 14.13
CA THR A 250 3.16 12.90 13.10
C THR A 250 3.48 11.43 13.45
N PHE A 251 4.62 11.17 14.12
CA PHE A 251 5.13 9.80 14.32
C PHE A 251 5.24 9.35 15.79
N ILE A 252 5.14 10.24 16.77
CA ILE A 252 5.46 9.91 18.17
C ILE A 252 4.27 10.13 19.10
N LEU A 253 3.40 11.10 18.85
CA LEU A 253 2.22 11.29 19.68
C LEU A 253 1.16 10.23 19.35
N PRO A 254 0.72 9.42 20.33
CA PRO A 254 -0.42 8.54 20.12
C PRO A 254 -1.63 9.42 19.78
N ILE A 255 -2.26 9.14 18.64
CA ILE A 255 -3.57 9.70 18.32
C ILE A 255 -4.48 9.40 19.50
N LYS A 256 -4.93 10.42 20.20
CA LYS A 256 -5.86 10.23 21.32
C LYS A 256 -7.10 9.54 20.77
N GLN A 257 -7.40 8.36 21.31
CA GLN A 257 -8.55 7.58 20.90
C GLN A 257 -9.81 8.44 21.01
N GLN A 258 -10.49 8.61 19.91
CA GLN A 258 -11.85 9.15 19.93
C GLN A 258 -12.79 8.08 20.46
N LYS A 259 -13.57 8.46 21.44
CA LYS A 259 -14.70 7.63 21.86
C LYS A 259 -15.88 7.95 20.96
N CYS A 260 -16.38 6.95 20.31
CA CYS A 260 -17.63 7.05 19.62
C CYS A 260 -18.81 7.15 20.60
N ALA A 261 -19.86 7.91 20.27
CA ALA A 261 -21.02 8.07 21.11
C ALA A 261 -21.76 6.73 21.27
N GLU A 262 -22.42 6.52 22.39
CA GLU A 262 -23.14 5.28 22.70
C GLU A 262 -24.55 5.23 22.12
N ASN A 263 -24.99 6.28 21.43
CA ASN A 263 -26.35 6.45 20.92
C ASN A 263 -26.56 5.93 19.50
N LYS A 264 -27.81 5.61 19.16
CA LYS A 264 -28.21 5.08 17.85
C LYS A 264 -28.07 6.10 16.70
N ASP A 265 -28.10 7.40 17.00
CA ASP A 265 -27.93 8.50 16.01
C ASP A 265 -26.48 8.99 16.01
N PHE A 266 -25.62 8.18 15.64
CA PHE A 266 -24.28 8.05 16.09
C PHE A 266 -23.28 8.74 15.16
N VAL A 267 -22.62 9.70 15.66
CA VAL A 267 -21.47 10.39 15.03
C VAL A 267 -20.28 10.28 15.97
N CYS A 268 -19.10 9.94 15.46
CA CYS A 268 -17.86 10.03 16.23
C CYS A 268 -17.58 11.52 16.49
N PRO A 269 -17.67 11.99 17.75
CA PRO A 269 -18.05 13.38 17.99
C PRO A 269 -16.92 14.40 17.98
N ALA A 270 -15.67 13.99 17.92
CA ALA A 270 -14.58 14.95 18.01
C ALA A 270 -13.61 14.79 16.86
N PRO A 271 -13.11 15.91 16.27
CA PRO A 271 -12.06 15.85 15.29
C PRO A 271 -10.85 15.12 15.89
N LEU A 272 -10.21 14.29 15.10
CA LEU A 272 -8.91 13.73 15.46
C LEU A 272 -7.98 14.90 15.75
N GLN A 273 -7.53 15.01 17.00
CA GLN A 273 -6.60 16.07 17.38
C GLN A 273 -5.35 15.90 16.52
N ASN A 274 -4.95 16.95 15.80
CA ASN A 274 -3.82 17.06 14.87
C ASN A 274 -4.08 16.58 13.43
N LEU A 275 -5.28 16.10 13.07
CA LEU A 275 -5.68 15.99 11.69
C LEU A 275 -6.48 17.25 11.32
N ASN A 276 -5.98 17.99 10.36
CA ASN A 276 -6.72 19.14 9.80
C ASN A 276 -7.75 18.60 8.81
N VAL A 277 -8.81 17.97 9.34
CA VAL A 277 -9.85 17.35 8.51
C VAL A 277 -10.75 18.46 7.96
N ILE A 278 -10.69 18.64 6.65
CA ILE A 278 -11.55 19.58 5.94
C ILE A 278 -12.71 18.80 5.36
N CYS A 279 -13.93 19.03 5.90
CA CYS A 279 -15.16 18.45 5.39
C CYS A 279 -15.99 19.52 4.69
N SER A 280 -16.60 19.16 3.56
CA SER A 280 -17.56 20.00 2.82
C SER A 280 -18.99 19.62 3.17
N ASP A 281 -19.88 20.61 3.21
CA ASP A 281 -21.32 20.38 3.35
C ASP A 281 -21.97 19.97 2.01
N THR A 282 -21.26 20.14 0.90
CA THR A 282 -21.73 19.78 -0.43
C THR A 282 -20.92 18.60 -0.99
N PRO A 283 -21.58 17.67 -1.71
CA PRO A 283 -20.87 16.60 -2.40
C PRO A 283 -19.89 17.16 -3.43
N VAL A 284 -18.79 16.43 -3.67
CA VAL A 284 -17.84 16.75 -4.72
C VAL A 284 -18.53 16.54 -6.09
N ASP A 285 -18.58 17.57 -6.91
CA ASP A 285 -19.08 17.42 -8.29
C ASP A 285 -18.06 16.60 -9.12
N PRO A 286 -18.44 15.42 -9.62
CA PRO A 286 -17.56 14.59 -10.44
C PRO A 286 -17.06 15.30 -11.73
N ASN A 287 -17.76 16.34 -12.19
CA ASN A 287 -17.39 17.10 -13.39
C ASN A 287 -16.36 18.20 -13.10
N SER A 288 -16.22 18.61 -11.84
CA SER A 288 -15.20 19.56 -11.42
C SER A 288 -13.82 18.92 -11.20
N LEU A 289 -13.76 17.60 -11.18
CA LEU A 289 -12.51 16.86 -10.96
C LEU A 289 -11.75 16.68 -12.28
N GLU A 290 -10.43 16.73 -12.20
CA GLU A 290 -9.56 16.40 -13.33
C GLU A 290 -9.85 14.99 -13.86
N PRO A 291 -9.73 14.74 -15.17
CA PRO A 291 -9.88 13.40 -15.71
C PRO A 291 -8.83 12.44 -15.14
N LEU A 292 -9.12 11.14 -15.21
CA LEU A 292 -8.15 10.12 -14.84
C LEU A 292 -6.90 10.22 -15.73
N PRO A 293 -5.72 9.91 -15.20
CA PRO A 293 -4.52 9.74 -16.01
C PRO A 293 -4.75 8.68 -17.11
N GLU A 294 -4.18 8.90 -18.29
CA GLU A 294 -4.33 7.98 -19.42
C GLU A 294 -3.85 6.57 -19.09
N THR A 295 -2.75 6.45 -18.35
CA THR A 295 -2.23 5.16 -17.87
C THR A 295 -3.22 4.41 -16.99
N THR A 296 -3.98 5.12 -16.16
CA THR A 296 -5.02 4.53 -15.30
C THR A 296 -6.20 4.04 -16.12
N THR A 297 -6.73 4.87 -17.02
CA THR A 297 -7.87 4.49 -17.89
C THR A 297 -7.52 3.32 -18.78
N ARG A 298 -6.31 3.31 -19.34
CA ARG A 298 -5.79 2.21 -20.15
C ARG A 298 -5.69 0.91 -19.32
N ALA A 299 -5.15 0.98 -18.12
CA ALA A 299 -5.06 -0.20 -17.25
C ALA A 299 -6.43 -0.77 -16.90
N TYR A 300 -7.42 0.10 -16.62
CA TYR A 300 -8.80 -0.32 -16.38
C TYR A 300 -9.41 -1.01 -17.60
N ASP A 301 -9.26 -0.41 -18.79
CA ASP A 301 -9.74 -0.99 -20.03
C ASP A 301 -9.11 -2.37 -20.32
N LEU A 302 -7.81 -2.51 -20.05
CA LEU A 302 -7.09 -3.78 -20.21
C LEU A 302 -7.57 -4.85 -19.19
N MET A 303 -7.85 -4.48 -17.95
CA MET A 303 -8.42 -5.40 -16.96
C MET A 303 -9.83 -5.84 -17.34
N ILE A 304 -10.66 -4.91 -17.84
CA ILE A 304 -12.00 -5.20 -18.36
C ILE A 304 -11.93 -6.15 -19.58
N ALA A 305 -11.02 -5.89 -20.51
CA ALA A 305 -10.83 -6.75 -21.66
C ALA A 305 -10.37 -8.16 -21.28
N LEU A 306 -9.40 -8.25 -20.37
CA LEU A 306 -8.89 -9.52 -19.85
C LEU A 306 -9.99 -10.31 -19.12
N SER A 307 -10.86 -9.65 -18.36
CA SER A 307 -11.98 -10.30 -17.67
C SER A 307 -12.96 -10.94 -18.65
N LYS A 308 -13.26 -10.25 -19.76
CA LYS A 308 -14.11 -10.78 -20.83
C LYS A 308 -13.46 -11.95 -21.55
N GLU A 309 -12.15 -11.84 -21.84
CA GLU A 309 -11.38 -12.91 -22.49
C GLU A 309 -11.34 -14.18 -21.64
N LYS A 310 -11.11 -14.05 -20.34
CA LYS A 310 -10.95 -15.16 -19.41
C LYS A 310 -12.25 -15.64 -18.76
N GLY A 311 -13.35 -14.90 -18.92
CA GLY A 311 -14.67 -15.26 -18.43
C GLY A 311 -14.87 -15.18 -16.91
N TYR A 312 -14.15 -14.26 -16.24
CA TYR A 312 -14.37 -13.99 -14.81
C TYR A 312 -15.06 -12.64 -14.58
N LYS A 313 -15.76 -12.53 -13.44
CA LYS A 313 -16.40 -11.28 -13.02
C LYS A 313 -15.32 -10.31 -12.50
N PHE A 314 -15.23 -9.12 -13.11
CA PHE A 314 -14.35 -8.04 -12.66
C PHE A 314 -15.16 -7.07 -11.82
N VAL A 315 -14.76 -6.89 -10.57
CA VAL A 315 -15.47 -6.05 -9.59
C VAL A 315 -14.49 -5.05 -8.99
N PRO A 316 -14.45 -3.81 -9.49
CA PRO A 316 -13.72 -2.74 -8.83
C PRO A 316 -14.33 -2.42 -7.47
N VAL A 317 -13.50 -2.25 -6.45
CA VAL A 317 -13.91 -2.01 -5.07
C VAL A 317 -13.39 -0.67 -4.60
N ILE A 318 -14.27 0.16 -4.07
CA ILE A 318 -13.91 1.41 -3.37
C ILE A 318 -13.80 1.10 -1.88
N LEU A 319 -12.59 1.16 -1.38
CA LEU A 319 -12.26 1.03 0.04
C LEU A 319 -11.84 2.41 0.56
N PRO A 320 -12.42 2.93 1.66
CA PRO A 320 -11.94 4.18 2.24
C PRO A 320 -10.52 3.99 2.79
N MET A 321 -9.57 4.68 2.16
CA MET A 321 -8.14 4.55 2.47
C MET A 321 -7.64 5.62 3.42
N GLN A 322 -8.43 6.67 3.59
CA GLN A 322 -8.06 7.80 4.44
C GLN A 322 -9.07 7.94 5.56
N ILE A 323 -8.53 8.05 6.77
CA ILE A 323 -9.35 8.21 7.98
C ILE A 323 -10.27 9.46 7.90
N GLU A 324 -9.81 10.49 7.17
CA GLU A 324 -10.53 11.72 6.93
C GLU A 324 -11.81 11.51 6.13
N GLU A 325 -11.82 10.59 5.16
CA GLU A 325 -13.02 10.25 4.38
C GLU A 325 -14.10 9.67 5.30
N VAL A 326 -13.67 8.73 6.14
CA VAL A 326 -14.57 8.09 7.12
C VAL A 326 -15.09 9.11 8.12
N TYR A 327 -14.21 9.97 8.62
CA TYR A 327 -14.56 11.00 9.58
C TYR A 327 -15.61 11.97 9.03
N CYS A 328 -15.39 12.52 7.82
CA CYS A 328 -16.36 13.42 7.19
C CYS A 328 -17.70 12.74 6.98
N ARG A 329 -17.70 11.49 6.52
CA ARG A 329 -18.95 10.73 6.34
C ARG A 329 -19.70 10.53 7.64
N GLN A 330 -19.02 10.21 8.74
CA GLN A 330 -19.63 10.07 10.06
C GLN A 330 -20.25 11.39 10.56
N MET A 331 -19.75 12.52 10.09
CA MET A 331 -20.31 13.86 10.33
C MET A 331 -21.43 14.24 9.35
N GLY A 332 -21.84 13.34 8.46
CA GLY A 332 -22.80 13.64 7.39
C GLY A 332 -22.27 14.62 6.34
N LYS A 333 -20.94 14.70 6.19
CA LYS A 333 -20.25 15.62 5.28
C LYS A 333 -19.42 14.87 4.25
N TYR A 334 -18.81 15.60 3.34
CA TYR A 334 -18.02 15.08 2.24
C TYR A 334 -16.55 15.47 2.40
N ASN A 335 -15.64 14.60 1.94
CA ASN A 335 -14.21 14.88 1.91
C ASN A 335 -13.71 14.91 0.46
N THR A 336 -12.90 15.92 0.13
CA THR A 336 -12.34 16.07 -1.23
C THR A 336 -11.22 15.10 -1.55
N LEU A 337 -10.58 14.51 -0.52
CA LEU A 337 -9.52 13.52 -0.70
C LEU A 337 -10.02 12.23 -1.38
N GLY A 338 -11.31 11.91 -1.24
CA GLY A 338 -11.97 10.80 -1.96
C GLY A 338 -12.17 11.03 -3.46
N GLY A 339 -11.68 12.14 -4.01
CA GLY A 339 -11.85 12.47 -5.44
C GLY A 339 -11.31 11.40 -6.40
N TYR A 340 -10.30 10.64 -6.00
CA TYR A 340 -9.81 9.49 -6.78
C TYR A 340 -10.91 8.45 -7.00
N ALA A 341 -11.62 8.05 -5.97
CA ALA A 341 -12.69 7.06 -6.03
C ALA A 341 -13.86 7.55 -6.90
N ILE A 342 -14.23 8.83 -6.77
CA ILE A 342 -15.30 9.46 -7.57
C ILE A 342 -14.93 9.44 -9.06
N ARG A 343 -13.68 9.79 -9.43
CA ARG A 343 -13.20 9.77 -10.82
C ARG A 343 -13.18 8.36 -11.39
N ALA A 344 -12.65 7.40 -10.61
CA ALA A 344 -12.61 6.00 -11.01
C ALA A 344 -14.02 5.44 -11.23
N LYS A 345 -14.92 5.68 -10.28
CA LYS A 345 -16.33 5.26 -10.39
C LYS A 345 -16.99 5.84 -11.65
N LYS A 346 -16.87 7.13 -11.89
CA LYS A 346 -17.42 7.79 -13.08
C LYS A 346 -16.93 7.14 -14.37
N TYR A 347 -15.64 6.83 -14.44
CA TYR A 347 -15.06 6.17 -15.62
C TYR A 347 -15.59 4.75 -15.79
N LEU A 348 -15.59 3.95 -14.73
CA LEU A 348 -16.03 2.55 -14.75
C LEU A 348 -17.54 2.44 -15.06
N ASP A 349 -18.36 3.33 -14.49
CA ASP A 349 -19.80 3.42 -14.80
C ASP A 349 -20.02 3.72 -16.30
N SER A 350 -19.18 4.58 -16.91
CA SER A 350 -19.25 4.86 -18.37
C SER A 350 -18.92 3.65 -19.24
N LYS A 351 -18.22 2.66 -18.69
CA LYS A 351 -17.91 1.38 -19.34
C LYS A 351 -18.93 0.27 -19.01
N GLY A 352 -19.97 0.58 -18.24
CA GLY A 352 -20.97 -0.38 -17.78
C GLY A 352 -20.44 -1.36 -16.71
N ILE A 353 -19.37 -0.98 -16.01
CA ILE A 353 -18.77 -1.79 -14.93
C ILE A 353 -19.30 -1.30 -13.59
N GLN A 354 -20.02 -2.16 -12.89
CA GLN A 354 -20.52 -1.87 -11.55
C GLN A 354 -19.39 -1.89 -10.53
N THR A 355 -19.25 -0.80 -9.77
CA THR A 355 -18.27 -0.64 -8.70
C THR A 355 -18.88 -1.01 -7.36
N LEU A 356 -18.18 -1.80 -6.57
CA LEU A 356 -18.54 -2.13 -5.19
C LEU A 356 -18.03 -1.02 -4.26
N ASP A 357 -18.94 -0.21 -3.74
CA ASP A 357 -18.60 0.86 -2.79
C ASP A 357 -18.89 0.38 -1.36
N ILE A 358 -17.83 0.26 -0.55
CA ILE A 358 -17.98 -0.13 0.87
C ILE A 358 -17.97 1.07 1.83
N LEU A 359 -17.88 2.28 1.33
CA LEU A 359 -17.95 3.49 2.14
C LEU A 359 -19.25 3.59 2.98
N PRO A 360 -20.45 3.17 2.49
CA PRO A 360 -21.66 3.14 3.31
C PRO A 360 -21.56 2.30 4.60
N TYR A 361 -20.70 1.29 4.61
CA TYR A 361 -20.54 0.39 5.77
C TYR A 361 -19.67 0.96 6.89
N THR A 362 -19.10 2.16 6.71
CA THR A 362 -18.33 2.85 7.74
C THR A 362 -19.15 3.20 8.97
N ASP A 363 -20.48 3.25 8.85
CA ASP A 363 -21.40 3.47 9.96
C ASP A 363 -21.30 2.37 11.04
N LYS A 364 -20.80 1.18 10.66
CA LYS A 364 -20.59 0.04 11.56
C LYS A 364 -19.23 0.04 12.27
N MET A 365 -18.36 1.01 11.99
CA MET A 365 -17.03 1.06 12.59
C MET A 365 -17.05 1.41 14.07
N CYS A 366 -17.79 2.46 14.43
CA CYS A 366 -17.78 2.97 15.79
C CYS A 366 -18.61 2.11 16.77
N GLY A 367 -18.17 2.07 18.03
CA GLY A 367 -18.89 1.36 19.11
C GLY A 367 -18.69 -0.16 19.12
N ARG A 368 -18.06 -0.74 18.11
CA ARG A 368 -17.74 -2.17 18.08
C ARG A 368 -16.79 -2.53 19.23
N GLU A 369 -17.11 -3.58 19.96
CA GLU A 369 -16.22 -4.09 21.01
C GLU A 369 -15.07 -4.89 20.39
N PHE A 370 -13.86 -4.64 20.86
CA PHE A 370 -12.69 -5.40 20.49
C PHE A 370 -11.66 -5.43 21.62
N THR A 371 -10.79 -6.42 21.60
CA THR A 371 -9.75 -6.60 22.61
C THR A 371 -8.40 -6.13 22.06
N LEU A 372 -7.79 -5.19 22.77
CA LEU A 372 -6.43 -4.73 22.50
C LEU A 372 -5.59 -4.90 23.75
N ARG A 373 -4.48 -5.64 23.65
CA ARG A 373 -3.56 -5.91 24.78
C ARG A 373 -4.28 -6.44 26.04
N GLY A 374 -5.24 -7.33 25.86
CA GLY A 374 -6.02 -7.93 26.93
C GLY A 374 -7.12 -7.07 27.55
N GLN A 375 -7.35 -5.86 27.02
CA GLN A 375 -8.42 -4.97 27.45
C GLN A 375 -9.49 -4.88 26.38
N THR A 376 -10.74 -5.13 26.73
CA THR A 376 -11.89 -4.92 25.85
C THR A 376 -12.29 -3.45 25.86
N LYS A 377 -12.43 -2.85 24.70
CA LYS A 377 -12.85 -1.47 24.51
C LYS A 377 -13.78 -1.32 23.31
N LYS A 378 -14.51 -0.21 23.27
CA LYS A 378 -15.30 0.17 22.08
C LYS A 378 -14.40 0.89 21.07
N ALA A 379 -14.54 0.52 19.81
CA ALA A 379 -13.74 1.07 18.72
C ALA A 379 -14.18 2.49 18.36
N GLY A 380 -13.21 3.33 18.08
CA GLY A 380 -13.35 4.57 17.34
C GLY A 380 -12.77 4.42 15.92
N ILE A 381 -12.96 5.40 15.03
CA ILE A 381 -12.48 5.34 13.64
C ILE A 381 -10.98 5.06 13.58
N GLN A 382 -10.19 5.69 14.45
CA GLN A 382 -8.74 5.56 14.49
C GLN A 382 -8.26 4.15 14.86
N ASP A 383 -9.09 3.30 15.43
CA ASP A 383 -8.72 1.91 15.76
C ASP A 383 -8.68 1.01 14.52
N TYR A 384 -9.23 1.48 13.39
CA TYR A 384 -9.27 0.78 12.11
C TYR A 384 -8.06 1.05 11.22
N TYR A 385 -7.31 2.11 11.51
CA TYR A 385 -6.16 2.55 10.73
C TYR A 385 -4.89 2.57 11.58
N ILE A 386 -3.77 2.21 10.95
CA ILE A 386 -2.45 2.32 11.59
C ILE A 386 -2.08 3.79 11.71
N PRO A 387 -1.79 4.30 12.91
CA PRO A 387 -1.54 5.72 13.14
C PRO A 387 -0.38 6.26 12.30
N GLY A 388 -0.64 7.31 11.50
CA GLY A 388 0.35 7.98 10.68
C GLY A 388 0.82 7.20 9.44
N ASP A 389 0.24 6.03 9.18
CA ASP A 389 0.58 5.16 8.05
C ASP A 389 -0.58 5.04 7.05
N GLY A 390 -1.83 5.02 7.54
CA GLY A 390 -3.03 4.93 6.70
C GLY A 390 -3.44 3.50 6.32
N HIS A 391 -2.59 2.49 6.53
CA HIS A 391 -2.99 1.09 6.33
C HIS A 391 -3.97 0.61 7.41
N LEU A 392 -4.71 -0.44 7.09
CA LEU A 392 -5.71 -1.01 7.99
C LEU A 392 -5.06 -1.81 9.12
N THR A 393 -5.54 -1.60 10.34
CA THR A 393 -5.24 -2.49 11.46
C THR A 393 -5.91 -3.85 11.28
N LYS A 394 -5.64 -4.81 12.19
CA LYS A 394 -6.39 -6.08 12.26
C LYS A 394 -7.90 -5.86 12.31
N LEU A 395 -8.37 -4.87 13.07
CA LEU A 395 -9.78 -4.51 13.17
C LEU A 395 -10.29 -3.92 11.85
N GLY A 396 -9.49 -3.07 11.19
CA GLY A 396 -9.81 -2.50 9.90
C GLY A 396 -9.94 -3.57 8.81
N ASN A 397 -9.03 -4.53 8.77
CA ASN A 397 -9.10 -5.66 7.84
C ASN A 397 -10.33 -6.55 8.08
N LEU A 398 -10.69 -6.79 9.35
CA LEU A 398 -11.91 -7.55 9.68
C LEU A 398 -13.17 -6.82 9.20
N TRP A 399 -13.28 -5.52 9.48
CA TRP A 399 -14.37 -4.68 9.00
C TRP A 399 -14.46 -4.68 7.47
N ALA A 400 -13.33 -4.50 6.78
CA ALA A 400 -13.30 -4.51 5.31
C ALA A 400 -13.82 -5.84 4.74
N ALA A 401 -13.37 -6.97 5.28
CA ALA A 401 -13.83 -8.29 4.86
C ALA A 401 -15.35 -8.48 5.05
N GLU A 402 -15.88 -8.08 6.20
CA GLU A 402 -17.30 -8.18 6.51
C GLU A 402 -18.14 -7.29 5.57
N SER A 403 -17.69 -6.04 5.37
CA SER A 403 -18.34 -5.08 4.49
C SER A 403 -18.34 -5.54 3.03
N ILE A 404 -17.23 -6.07 2.55
CA ILE A 404 -17.13 -6.61 1.19
C ILE A 404 -18.07 -7.82 1.02
N LYS A 405 -18.09 -8.76 1.97
CA LYS A 405 -19.02 -9.91 1.93
C LYS A 405 -20.48 -9.49 1.88
N GLU A 406 -20.85 -8.46 2.61
CA GLU A 406 -22.22 -7.94 2.62
C GLU A 406 -22.55 -7.26 1.29
N ALA A 407 -21.67 -6.39 0.82
CA ALA A 407 -21.85 -5.66 -0.42
C ALA A 407 -21.86 -6.57 -1.67
N LEU A 408 -21.09 -7.66 -1.66
CA LEU A 408 -21.08 -8.65 -2.75
C LEU A 408 -22.45 -9.32 -2.97
N LYS A 409 -23.30 -9.42 -1.92
CA LYS A 409 -24.67 -9.96 -2.05
C LYS A 409 -25.59 -9.05 -2.83
N GLU A 410 -25.28 -7.77 -2.93
CA GLU A 410 -26.07 -6.75 -3.64
C GLU A 410 -25.69 -6.64 -5.13
N ILE A 411 -24.52 -7.17 -5.52
CA ILE A 411 -24.08 -7.18 -6.92
C ILE A 411 -24.60 -8.44 -7.62
N LYS A 412 -25.54 -8.23 -8.52
CA LYS A 412 -26.13 -9.28 -9.37
C LYS A 412 -25.20 -9.72 -10.51
#